data_c996b0977468bfa059257450af5671ae
#
_entry.id   c996b0977468bfa059257450af5671ae
#
_cell.length_a   1.000
_cell.length_b   1.000
_cell.length_c   1.000
_cell.angle_alpha   90.00
_cell.angle_beta   90.00
_cell.angle_gamma   90.00
#
_symmetry.space_group_name_H-M   'P 1'
#
loop_
_entity.id
_entity.type
_entity.pdbx_description
1 polymer ?
#
loop_
_entity_poly.entity_id
_entity_poly.type
_entity_poly.pdbx_seq_one_letter_code
_entity_poly.pdbx_strand_id
1 'polypeptide(L)'
;MAFDVARLRALYPALQSGTVYLDGAAGTQSPSSVIDAIADAYRRGTSNGGGFFDSSVRADYDTVAARDAVADLVNGDPRGVVLGPNMTTLTYRFAQALSETWRSGENLVVSRLDHDANVRPWVQWAQRAGVEVRWADIDLATGELPSEQYRELVDGRTRLVAVTAASNVLGSRPDVRAISDIAHSANALMYVDGVHSTAHGVVDIEALGADFYVTSAYKWDGPHVGCLIASPELLETLHSHKLASSANDVPDRFEWGTPSFHNFAGVAAAVDHLAALDDAATGTRRERLVTSLLAAERHEMALFKRLLAALEADPRVILYGKAAHRTATVYFRVSGFSPDDVSRELAAQDINVWSGHNYAWEVTAALGIRDTGSAVRASLAHYSNDDDVDRFLAAVQSL
;
A
#
# COMPACT_ATOMS: atom_id res chain seq x y z
N MET A 1 -27.38 -1.17 -7.87
CA MET A 1 -27.80 -1.23 -6.44
C MET A 1 -26.80 -0.41 -5.64
N ALA A 2 -27.14 0.06 -4.43
CA ALA A 2 -26.18 0.71 -3.56
C ALA A 2 -25.18 -0.32 -3.03
N PHE A 3 -23.93 0.08 -2.75
CA PHE A 3 -22.92 -0.75 -2.13
C PHE A 3 -23.40 -1.21 -0.73
N ASP A 4 -23.52 -2.53 -0.52
CA ASP A 4 -24.11 -3.09 0.70
C ASP A 4 -23.05 -3.25 1.80
N VAL A 5 -22.74 -2.14 2.48
CA VAL A 5 -21.77 -2.14 3.58
C VAL A 5 -22.22 -2.98 4.77
N ALA A 6 -23.54 -3.12 5.03
CA ALA A 6 -24.03 -3.92 6.15
C ALA A 6 -23.73 -5.42 5.93
N ARG A 7 -23.98 -5.92 4.72
CA ARG A 7 -23.59 -7.27 4.32
C ARG A 7 -22.08 -7.49 4.47
N LEU A 8 -21.27 -6.55 3.99
CA LEU A 8 -19.82 -6.67 4.06
C LEU A 8 -19.31 -6.70 5.51
N ARG A 9 -19.79 -5.81 6.37
CA ARG A 9 -19.39 -5.76 7.78
C ARG A 9 -19.65 -7.08 8.51
N ALA A 10 -20.71 -7.80 8.15
CA ALA A 10 -21.04 -9.10 8.73
C ALA A 10 -19.98 -10.19 8.44
N LEU A 11 -19.16 -10.00 7.38
CA LEU A 11 -18.09 -10.93 7.01
C LEU A 11 -16.81 -10.75 7.85
N TYR A 12 -16.70 -9.65 8.60
CA TYR A 12 -15.51 -9.31 9.39
C TYR A 12 -15.76 -9.56 10.88
N PRO A 13 -15.17 -10.62 11.49
CA PRO A 13 -15.37 -10.91 12.91
C PRO A 13 -14.95 -9.76 13.84
N ALA A 14 -13.87 -9.05 13.52
CA ALA A 14 -13.37 -7.93 14.32
C ALA A 14 -14.38 -6.78 14.41
N LEU A 15 -15.16 -6.52 13.37
CA LEU A 15 -16.14 -5.44 13.34
C LEU A 15 -17.37 -5.71 14.22
N GLN A 16 -17.56 -6.96 14.67
CA GLN A 16 -18.67 -7.33 15.56
C GLN A 16 -18.45 -6.87 17.01
N SER A 17 -17.24 -6.42 17.35
CA SER A 17 -16.92 -5.86 18.68
C SER A 17 -17.56 -4.50 18.93
N GLY A 18 -18.01 -3.79 17.89
CA GLY A 18 -18.48 -2.42 17.96
C GLY A 18 -17.38 -1.36 17.96
N THR A 19 -16.11 -1.76 17.83
CA THR A 19 -14.97 -0.85 17.65
C THR A 19 -15.06 -0.15 16.30
N VAL A 20 -14.79 1.15 16.26
CA VAL A 20 -14.66 1.96 15.05
C VAL A 20 -13.22 1.90 14.56
N TYR A 21 -12.99 1.27 13.42
CA TYR A 21 -11.67 1.13 12.80
C TYR A 21 -11.44 2.22 11.77
N LEU A 22 -10.83 3.34 12.18
CA LEU A 22 -10.35 4.42 11.31
C LEU A 22 -8.83 4.39 11.16
N ASP A 23 -8.25 3.23 11.29
CA ASP A 23 -6.82 2.97 11.17
C ASP A 23 -6.45 2.16 9.90
N GLY A 24 -7.32 2.09 8.91
CA GLY A 24 -7.15 1.32 7.67
C GLY A 24 -5.83 1.59 6.94
N ALA A 25 -5.30 2.83 6.98
CA ALA A 25 -3.99 3.14 6.44
C ALA A 25 -2.82 2.45 7.19
N ALA A 26 -3.05 1.91 8.40
CA ALA A 26 -2.07 1.08 9.11
C ALA A 26 -2.23 -0.41 8.78
N GLY A 27 -3.46 -0.86 8.55
CA GLY A 27 -3.83 -2.21 8.16
C GLY A 27 -5.33 -2.37 8.25
N THR A 28 -5.91 -3.14 7.34
CA THR A 28 -7.34 -3.45 7.34
C THR A 28 -7.64 -4.68 8.19
N GLN A 29 -8.92 -4.84 8.55
CA GLN A 29 -9.38 -6.05 9.21
C GLN A 29 -9.50 -7.20 8.20
N SER A 30 -9.36 -8.44 8.66
CA SER A 30 -9.46 -9.61 7.77
C SER A 30 -10.86 -10.21 7.83
N PRO A 31 -11.49 -10.53 6.70
CA PRO A 31 -12.77 -11.23 6.65
C PRO A 31 -12.62 -12.70 7.04
N SER A 32 -13.73 -13.35 7.43
CA SER A 32 -13.75 -14.77 7.80
C SER A 32 -13.16 -15.67 6.72
N SER A 33 -13.39 -15.37 5.43
CA SER A 33 -12.86 -16.16 4.31
C SER A 33 -11.33 -16.22 4.30
N VAL A 34 -10.65 -15.13 4.65
CA VAL A 34 -9.18 -15.06 4.75
C VAL A 34 -8.69 -15.83 5.98
N ILE A 35 -9.34 -15.61 7.12
CA ILE A 35 -9.03 -16.32 8.39
C ILE A 35 -9.14 -17.82 8.19
N ASP A 36 -10.26 -18.27 7.59
CA ASP A 36 -10.54 -19.69 7.36
C ASP A 36 -9.57 -20.31 6.34
N ALA A 37 -9.22 -19.59 5.26
CA ALA A 37 -8.24 -20.05 4.28
C ALA A 37 -6.88 -20.37 4.94
N ILE A 38 -6.39 -19.46 5.80
CA ILE A 38 -5.14 -19.65 6.55
C ILE A 38 -5.27 -20.81 7.54
N ALA A 39 -6.37 -20.85 8.32
CA ALA A 39 -6.60 -21.92 9.29
C ALA A 39 -6.72 -23.29 8.61
N ASP A 40 -7.38 -23.38 7.47
CA ASP A 40 -7.54 -24.61 6.70
C ASP A 40 -6.24 -25.08 6.06
N ALA A 41 -5.37 -24.16 5.62
CA ALA A 41 -4.03 -24.53 5.16
C ALA A 41 -3.25 -25.24 6.27
N TYR A 42 -3.33 -24.75 7.52
CA TYR A 42 -2.75 -25.44 8.67
C TYR A 42 -3.44 -26.77 8.99
N ARG A 43 -4.78 -26.84 9.00
CA ARG A 43 -5.56 -28.06 9.32
C ARG A 43 -5.30 -29.17 8.32
N ARG A 44 -5.09 -28.86 7.05
CA ARG A 44 -4.76 -29.82 5.97
C ARG A 44 -3.32 -30.31 6.01
N GLY A 45 -2.48 -29.74 6.88
CA GLY A 45 -1.06 -30.04 7.03
C GLY A 45 -0.18 -29.18 6.14
N THR A 46 0.86 -28.61 6.75
CA THR A 46 1.85 -27.76 6.09
C THR A 46 3.08 -28.53 5.66
N SER A 47 3.75 -28.07 4.61
CA SER A 47 5.03 -28.57 4.13
C SER A 47 5.77 -27.51 3.34
N ASN A 48 7.03 -27.78 2.98
CA ASN A 48 7.73 -27.01 1.96
C ASN A 48 7.25 -27.44 0.57
N GLY A 49 7.35 -26.57 -0.42
CA GLY A 49 7.07 -26.84 -1.83
C GLY A 49 8.11 -27.74 -2.50
N GLY A 50 7.79 -28.23 -3.70
CA GLY A 50 8.68 -29.03 -4.55
C GLY A 50 8.73 -30.52 -4.25
N GLY A 51 7.96 -31.04 -3.29
CA GLY A 51 7.86 -32.47 -2.97
C GLY A 51 6.72 -33.15 -3.72
N PHE A 52 6.75 -34.51 -3.73
CA PHE A 52 5.80 -35.35 -4.46
C PHE A 52 4.63 -35.87 -3.60
N PHE A 53 4.46 -35.34 -2.40
CA PHE A 53 3.41 -35.72 -1.45
C PHE A 53 2.41 -34.60 -1.26
N ASP A 54 1.18 -34.91 -0.87
CA ASP A 54 0.02 -34.05 -0.92
C ASP A 54 0.21 -32.67 -0.23
N SER A 55 0.85 -32.61 0.95
CA SER A 55 1.03 -31.35 1.64
C SER A 55 2.02 -30.42 0.94
N SER A 56 3.02 -30.97 0.22
CA SER A 56 3.94 -30.18 -0.59
C SER A 56 3.28 -29.67 -1.87
N VAL A 57 2.52 -30.55 -2.55
CA VAL A 57 1.74 -30.16 -3.75
C VAL A 57 0.75 -29.04 -3.41
N ARG A 58 0.13 -29.07 -2.21
CA ARG A 58 -0.75 -27.97 -1.75
C ARG A 58 0.02 -26.68 -1.52
N ALA A 59 1.23 -26.73 -0.95
CA ALA A 59 2.07 -25.54 -0.77
C ALA A 59 2.42 -24.87 -2.11
N ASP A 60 2.75 -25.68 -3.12
CA ASP A 60 2.99 -25.19 -4.48
C ASP A 60 1.71 -24.58 -5.09
N TYR A 61 0.56 -25.23 -4.91
CA TYR A 61 -0.74 -24.72 -5.37
C TYR A 61 -1.07 -23.36 -4.71
N ASP A 62 -0.93 -23.24 -3.38
CA ASP A 62 -1.22 -22.00 -2.65
C ASP A 62 -0.29 -20.86 -3.13
N THR A 63 0.97 -21.17 -3.48
CA THR A 63 1.91 -20.20 -4.05
C THR A 63 1.46 -19.70 -5.42
N VAL A 64 1.10 -20.60 -6.33
CA VAL A 64 0.61 -20.26 -7.67
C VAL A 64 -0.69 -19.45 -7.56
N ALA A 65 -1.64 -19.91 -6.74
CA ALA A 65 -2.91 -19.23 -6.55
C ALA A 65 -2.74 -17.80 -6.00
N ALA A 66 -1.77 -17.57 -5.10
CA ALA A 66 -1.46 -16.24 -4.61
C ALA A 66 -0.88 -15.33 -5.70
N ARG A 67 0.03 -15.85 -6.52
CA ARG A 67 0.61 -15.10 -7.65
C ARG A 67 -0.44 -14.73 -8.68
N ASP A 68 -1.28 -15.67 -9.08
CA ASP A 68 -2.41 -15.43 -10.00
C ASP A 68 -3.38 -14.39 -9.45
N ALA A 69 -3.69 -14.47 -8.15
CA ALA A 69 -4.59 -13.53 -7.50
C ALA A 69 -4.01 -12.10 -7.45
N VAL A 70 -2.74 -11.96 -7.07
CA VAL A 70 -2.05 -10.66 -7.04
C VAL A 70 -1.91 -10.06 -8.44
N ALA A 71 -1.61 -10.89 -9.44
CA ALA A 71 -1.54 -10.45 -10.83
C ALA A 71 -2.91 -9.90 -11.30
N ASP A 72 -4.01 -10.60 -11.01
CA ASP A 72 -5.36 -10.10 -11.32
C ASP A 72 -5.68 -8.80 -10.56
N LEU A 73 -5.23 -8.65 -9.31
CA LEU A 73 -5.48 -7.45 -8.50
C LEU A 73 -4.89 -6.20 -9.14
N VAL A 74 -3.69 -6.30 -9.72
CA VAL A 74 -2.95 -5.14 -10.24
C VAL A 74 -2.85 -5.10 -11.77
N ASN A 75 -3.48 -6.04 -12.49
CA ASN A 75 -3.38 -6.23 -13.94
C ASN A 75 -1.92 -6.51 -14.39
N GLY A 76 -1.26 -7.46 -13.75
CA GLY A 76 0.13 -7.85 -14.02
C GLY A 76 0.28 -9.28 -14.53
N ASP A 77 1.54 -9.72 -14.70
CA ASP A 77 1.88 -11.11 -15.07
C ASP A 77 2.18 -11.92 -13.79
N PRO A 78 1.50 -13.05 -13.53
CA PRO A 78 1.74 -13.88 -12.36
C PRO A 78 3.18 -14.42 -12.26
N ARG A 79 3.88 -14.57 -13.39
CA ARG A 79 5.29 -14.97 -13.44
C ARG A 79 6.24 -13.87 -12.96
N GLY A 80 5.75 -12.64 -12.84
CA GLY A 80 6.47 -11.48 -12.33
C GLY A 80 6.12 -11.12 -10.89
N VAL A 81 5.29 -11.92 -10.20
CA VAL A 81 4.89 -11.66 -8.81
C VAL A 81 5.89 -12.31 -7.84
N VAL A 82 6.63 -11.48 -7.13
CA VAL A 82 7.57 -11.89 -6.07
C VAL A 82 6.88 -11.72 -4.72
N LEU A 83 6.79 -12.80 -3.94
CA LEU A 83 6.19 -12.82 -2.61
C LEU A 83 7.28 -12.69 -1.53
N GLY A 84 6.97 -11.98 -0.44
CA GLY A 84 7.90 -11.76 0.66
C GLY A 84 7.21 -11.41 1.97
N PRO A 85 7.96 -11.13 3.06
CA PRO A 85 7.34 -10.87 4.36
C PRO A 85 6.50 -9.58 4.40
N ASN A 86 6.91 -8.55 3.68
CA ASN A 86 6.24 -7.24 3.53
C ASN A 86 6.95 -6.43 2.45
N MET A 87 6.32 -5.32 2.00
CA MET A 87 6.90 -4.45 0.97
C MET A 87 8.26 -3.87 1.39
N THR A 88 8.45 -3.48 2.63
CA THR A 88 9.71 -2.89 3.12
C THR A 88 10.90 -3.82 2.88
N THR A 89 10.74 -5.11 3.25
CA THR A 89 11.77 -6.12 3.02
C THR A 89 12.03 -6.32 1.53
N LEU A 90 10.98 -6.37 0.71
CA LEU A 90 11.12 -6.50 -0.75
C LEU A 90 11.82 -5.29 -1.35
N THR A 91 11.44 -4.06 -0.95
CA THR A 91 12.09 -2.84 -1.44
C THR A 91 13.59 -2.81 -1.10
N TYR A 92 13.98 -3.23 0.11
CA TYR A 92 15.41 -3.36 0.45
C TYR A 92 16.14 -4.38 -0.42
N ARG A 93 15.52 -5.53 -0.71
CA ARG A 93 16.12 -6.57 -1.59
C ARG A 93 16.29 -6.05 -3.01
N PHE A 94 15.28 -5.39 -3.55
CA PHE A 94 15.33 -4.84 -4.91
C PHE A 94 16.24 -3.62 -5.01
N ALA A 95 16.31 -2.77 -3.99
CA ALA A 95 17.27 -1.69 -3.93
C ALA A 95 18.71 -2.22 -3.93
N GLN A 96 18.99 -3.30 -3.23
CA GLN A 96 20.27 -3.98 -3.30
C GLN A 96 20.56 -4.49 -4.72
N ALA A 97 19.65 -5.27 -5.31
CA ALA A 97 19.83 -5.86 -6.63
C ALA A 97 20.03 -4.80 -7.73
N LEU A 98 19.22 -3.75 -7.72
CA LEU A 98 19.31 -2.65 -8.69
C LEU A 98 20.61 -1.85 -8.53
N SER A 99 21.05 -1.62 -7.29
CA SER A 99 22.24 -0.84 -7.00
C SER A 99 23.54 -1.45 -7.54
N GLU A 100 23.59 -2.74 -7.83
CA GLU A 100 24.74 -3.40 -8.42
C GLU A 100 25.09 -2.87 -9.84
N THR A 101 24.09 -2.36 -10.53
CA THR A 101 24.28 -1.78 -11.87
C THR A 101 24.62 -0.29 -11.84
N TRP A 102 24.49 0.37 -10.69
CA TRP A 102 24.69 1.81 -10.58
C TRP A 102 26.16 2.23 -10.61
N ARG A 103 26.44 3.44 -11.08
CA ARG A 103 27.78 3.99 -11.22
C ARG A 103 27.83 5.39 -10.62
N SER A 104 29.00 5.76 -10.09
CA SER A 104 29.25 7.12 -9.61
C SER A 104 28.99 8.15 -10.72
N GLY A 105 28.32 9.24 -10.39
CA GLY A 105 27.88 10.27 -11.33
C GLY A 105 26.48 10.05 -11.90
N GLU A 106 25.86 8.89 -11.66
CA GLU A 106 24.43 8.67 -11.91
C GLU A 106 23.58 9.23 -10.76
N ASN A 107 22.27 9.27 -10.95
CA ASN A 107 21.33 9.75 -9.94
C ASN A 107 20.08 8.88 -9.89
N LEU A 108 19.34 9.03 -8.79
CA LEU A 108 17.98 8.53 -8.63
C LEU A 108 17.11 9.62 -8.02
N VAL A 109 15.79 9.52 -8.24
CA VAL A 109 14.82 10.47 -7.71
C VAL A 109 13.90 9.75 -6.72
N VAL A 110 13.74 10.34 -5.52
CA VAL A 110 12.76 9.94 -4.51
C VAL A 110 11.85 11.11 -4.17
N SER A 111 10.71 10.87 -3.56
CA SER A 111 9.83 11.96 -3.18
C SER A 111 9.73 12.15 -1.66
N ARG A 112 9.43 13.37 -1.23
CA ARG A 112 9.10 13.67 0.17
C ARG A 112 7.66 13.27 0.53
N LEU A 113 6.84 12.85 -0.45
CA LEU A 113 5.49 12.37 -0.20
C LEU A 113 5.44 10.92 0.31
N ASP A 114 6.52 10.18 0.08
CA ASP A 114 6.58 8.73 0.27
C ASP A 114 6.65 8.30 1.74
N HIS A 115 6.14 7.09 1.99
CA HIS A 115 6.47 6.32 3.18
C HIS A 115 7.97 6.01 3.19
N ASP A 116 8.61 6.03 4.37
CA ASP A 116 10.07 5.87 4.50
C ASP A 116 10.60 4.55 3.92
N ALA A 117 9.75 3.52 3.85
CA ALA A 117 10.08 2.24 3.20
C ALA A 117 10.32 2.35 1.69
N ASN A 118 9.80 3.40 1.03
CA ASN A 118 10.10 3.72 -0.37
C ASN A 118 11.08 4.89 -0.53
N VAL A 119 11.80 5.25 0.51
CA VAL A 119 12.84 6.29 0.52
C VAL A 119 14.17 5.72 1.02
N ARG A 120 14.21 5.21 2.26
CA ARG A 120 15.49 4.82 2.90
C ARG A 120 16.27 3.72 2.19
N PRO A 121 15.64 2.67 1.63
CA PRO A 121 16.39 1.68 0.88
C PRO A 121 17.16 2.31 -0.29
N TRP A 122 16.51 3.19 -1.04
CA TRP A 122 17.10 3.89 -2.19
C TRP A 122 18.25 4.82 -1.77
N VAL A 123 18.03 5.66 -0.76
CA VAL A 123 19.03 6.60 -0.24
C VAL A 123 20.26 5.86 0.27
N GLN A 124 20.08 4.78 1.03
CA GLN A 124 21.18 4.02 1.63
C GLN A 124 22.02 3.30 0.56
N TRP A 125 21.38 2.68 -0.44
CA TRP A 125 22.10 2.01 -1.51
C TRP A 125 22.72 2.99 -2.50
N ALA A 126 22.08 4.13 -2.79
CA ALA A 126 22.69 5.21 -3.58
C ALA A 126 23.96 5.75 -2.92
N GLN A 127 23.92 5.99 -1.61
CA GLN A 127 25.07 6.44 -0.85
C GLN A 127 26.24 5.45 -0.94
N ARG A 128 25.98 4.15 -0.86
CA ARG A 128 27.01 3.11 -1.00
C ARG A 128 27.60 3.05 -2.40
N ALA A 129 26.78 3.26 -3.42
CA ALA A 129 27.19 3.24 -4.83
C ALA A 129 27.81 4.57 -5.30
N GLY A 130 27.80 5.63 -4.48
CA GLY A 130 28.26 6.98 -4.87
C GLY A 130 27.34 7.64 -5.90
N VAL A 131 26.05 7.35 -5.83
CA VAL A 131 24.98 7.87 -6.71
C VAL A 131 24.28 9.04 -6.03
N GLU A 132 23.98 10.10 -6.79
CA GLU A 132 23.26 11.27 -6.31
C GLU A 132 21.79 10.90 -6.03
N VAL A 133 21.24 11.41 -4.91
CA VAL A 133 19.81 11.34 -4.62
C VAL A 133 19.17 12.69 -4.80
N ARG A 134 18.22 12.80 -5.71
CA ARG A 134 17.41 13.99 -5.95
C ARG A 134 16.04 13.83 -5.34
N TRP A 135 15.47 14.93 -4.86
CA TRP A 135 14.24 14.92 -4.08
C TRP A 135 13.14 15.70 -4.78
N ALA A 136 12.01 15.05 -4.99
CA ALA A 136 10.79 15.72 -5.41
C ALA A 136 10.05 16.25 -4.17
N ASP A 137 9.71 17.53 -4.19
CA ASP A 137 9.09 18.23 -3.06
C ASP A 137 7.56 18.24 -3.18
N ILE A 138 6.90 18.23 -2.01
CA ILE A 138 5.45 18.41 -1.91
C ILE A 138 5.09 19.89 -1.93
N ASP A 139 3.96 20.23 -2.53
CA ASP A 139 3.33 21.51 -2.31
C ASP A 139 2.75 21.55 -0.89
N LEU A 140 3.30 22.40 -0.04
CA LEU A 140 2.92 22.47 1.38
C LEU A 140 1.50 22.99 1.61
N ALA A 141 0.93 23.72 0.64
CA ALA A 141 -0.42 24.27 0.76
C ALA A 141 -1.49 23.21 0.45
N THR A 142 -1.21 22.33 -0.53
CA THR A 142 -2.15 21.30 -1.01
C THR A 142 -1.81 19.90 -0.53
N GLY A 143 -0.54 19.62 -0.25
CA GLY A 143 -0.03 18.27 0.00
C GLY A 143 0.08 17.43 -1.28
N GLU A 144 0.02 18.05 -2.46
CA GLU A 144 0.20 17.41 -3.75
C GLU A 144 1.68 17.24 -4.08
N LEU A 145 1.98 16.33 -5.00
CA LEU A 145 3.32 16.13 -5.57
C LEU A 145 3.26 16.50 -7.06
N PRO A 146 3.63 17.74 -7.43
CA PRO A 146 3.56 18.19 -8.82
C PRO A 146 4.45 17.35 -9.75
N SER A 147 3.89 16.78 -10.81
CA SER A 147 4.65 15.92 -11.74
C SER A 147 5.65 16.72 -12.59
N GLU A 148 5.40 18.00 -12.84
CA GLU A 148 6.24 18.86 -13.68
C GLU A 148 7.66 19.02 -13.16
N GLN A 149 7.87 19.01 -11.84
CA GLN A 149 9.20 19.12 -11.23
C GLN A 149 10.14 17.99 -11.64
N TYR A 150 9.59 16.82 -12.01
CA TYR A 150 10.39 15.68 -12.45
C TYR A 150 11.14 15.95 -13.76
N ARG A 151 10.70 16.90 -14.59
CA ARG A 151 11.42 17.33 -15.79
C ARG A 151 12.78 17.97 -15.49
N GLU A 152 12.95 18.56 -14.32
CA GLU A 152 14.22 19.14 -13.86
C GLU A 152 15.05 18.12 -13.05
N LEU A 153 14.38 17.17 -12.37
CA LEU A 153 15.03 16.18 -11.53
C LEU A 153 15.57 14.98 -12.32
N VAL A 154 14.93 14.64 -13.44
CA VAL A 154 15.27 13.48 -14.27
C VAL A 154 16.14 13.92 -15.46
N ASP A 155 17.26 13.23 -15.66
CA ASP A 155 18.15 13.42 -16.81
C ASP A 155 18.69 12.07 -17.34
N GLY A 156 19.49 12.07 -18.41
CA GLY A 156 20.03 10.85 -19.02
C GLY A 156 20.95 10.02 -18.10
N ARG A 157 21.21 10.46 -16.87
CA ARG A 157 21.96 9.73 -15.84
C ARG A 157 21.05 9.18 -14.74
N THR A 158 19.75 9.45 -14.80
CA THR A 158 18.77 8.93 -13.82
C THR A 158 18.57 7.45 -14.06
N ARG A 159 18.71 6.65 -12.99
CA ARG A 159 18.56 5.17 -13.04
C ARG A 159 17.23 4.70 -12.56
N LEU A 160 16.64 5.43 -11.60
CA LEU A 160 15.39 5.06 -10.94
C LEU A 160 14.63 6.31 -10.49
N VAL A 161 13.32 6.26 -10.63
CA VAL A 161 12.38 7.16 -9.96
C VAL A 161 11.49 6.32 -9.03
N ALA A 162 11.50 6.62 -7.74
CA ALA A 162 10.65 5.97 -6.75
C ALA A 162 9.57 6.95 -6.26
N VAL A 163 8.30 6.54 -6.35
CA VAL A 163 7.17 7.37 -5.94
C VAL A 163 6.02 6.53 -5.39
N THR A 164 5.30 7.07 -4.41
CA THR A 164 4.05 6.47 -3.91
C THR A 164 2.88 6.73 -4.86
N ALA A 165 1.99 5.75 -5.03
CA ALA A 165 0.73 5.95 -5.74
C ALA A 165 -0.35 6.65 -4.87
N ALA A 166 -0.17 6.64 -3.54
CA ALA A 166 -0.97 7.44 -2.61
C ALA A 166 -0.23 7.62 -1.28
N SER A 167 -0.20 8.85 -0.77
CA SER A 167 0.40 9.14 0.54
C SER A 167 -0.37 8.45 1.66
N ASN A 168 0.34 7.73 2.50
CA ASN A 168 -0.22 7.01 3.64
C ASN A 168 -0.68 7.92 4.81
N VAL A 169 -0.41 9.22 4.75
CA VAL A 169 -0.85 10.21 5.76
C VAL A 169 -1.72 11.31 5.16
N LEU A 170 -1.35 11.89 4.02
CA LEU A 170 -2.13 12.96 3.40
C LEU A 170 -3.24 12.42 2.49
N GLY A 171 -3.14 11.17 2.08
CA GLY A 171 -4.04 10.56 1.11
C GLY A 171 -3.79 11.02 -0.34
N SER A 172 -2.99 12.05 -0.59
CA SER A 172 -2.71 12.61 -1.93
C SER A 172 -2.28 11.53 -2.91
N ARG A 173 -2.86 11.54 -4.11
CA ARG A 173 -2.53 10.65 -5.23
C ARG A 173 -1.80 11.46 -6.31
N PRO A 174 -0.48 11.29 -6.47
CA PRO A 174 0.26 11.93 -7.56
C PRO A 174 -0.14 11.36 -8.92
N ASP A 175 0.12 12.11 -9.98
CA ASP A 175 0.00 11.62 -11.35
C ASP A 175 1.20 10.71 -11.69
N VAL A 176 1.11 9.45 -11.24
CA VAL A 176 2.16 8.45 -11.45
C VAL A 176 2.45 8.25 -12.92
N ARG A 177 1.42 8.28 -13.80
CA ARG A 177 1.62 8.11 -15.24
C ARG A 177 2.47 9.22 -15.85
N ALA A 178 2.17 10.47 -15.53
CA ALA A 178 2.97 11.61 -16.01
C ALA A 178 4.42 11.54 -15.51
N ILE A 179 4.64 11.11 -14.27
CA ILE A 179 5.98 10.91 -13.69
C ILE A 179 6.71 9.77 -14.42
N SER A 180 6.02 8.64 -14.68
CA SER A 180 6.54 7.50 -15.43
C SER A 180 6.99 7.90 -16.84
N ASP A 181 6.18 8.68 -17.56
CA ASP A 181 6.50 9.12 -18.90
C ASP A 181 7.80 9.96 -18.91
N ILE A 182 8.00 10.80 -17.88
CA ILE A 182 9.23 11.57 -17.72
C ILE A 182 10.41 10.64 -17.39
N ALA A 183 10.26 9.69 -16.47
CA ALA A 183 11.30 8.73 -16.12
C ALA A 183 11.73 7.90 -17.34
N HIS A 184 10.79 7.35 -18.07
CA HIS A 184 11.05 6.52 -19.25
C HIS A 184 11.66 7.32 -20.40
N SER A 185 11.36 8.62 -20.55
CA SER A 185 12.01 9.47 -21.55
C SER A 185 13.54 9.57 -21.37
N ALA A 186 14.02 9.31 -20.16
CA ALA A 186 15.44 9.25 -19.80
C ALA A 186 15.97 7.80 -19.65
N ASN A 187 15.16 6.77 -19.96
CA ASN A 187 15.43 5.35 -19.73
C ASN A 187 15.65 5.01 -18.24
N ALA A 188 15.07 5.77 -17.32
CA ALA A 188 15.05 5.47 -15.91
C ALA A 188 13.91 4.51 -15.58
N LEU A 189 14.12 3.59 -14.63
CA LEU A 189 13.10 2.67 -14.15
C LEU A 189 12.13 3.39 -13.20
N MET A 190 10.86 2.97 -13.23
CA MET A 190 9.80 3.48 -12.37
C MET A 190 9.41 2.49 -11.29
N TYR A 191 9.66 2.82 -10.01
CA TYR A 191 9.31 2.02 -8.84
C TYR A 191 8.15 2.67 -8.08
N VAL A 192 7.01 2.00 -8.03
CA VAL A 192 5.77 2.54 -7.47
C VAL A 192 5.40 1.83 -6.15
N ASP A 193 5.34 2.60 -5.06
CA ASP A 193 4.76 2.15 -3.80
C ASP A 193 3.24 2.24 -3.88
N GLY A 194 2.59 1.10 -4.07
CA GLY A 194 1.15 0.95 -4.11
C GLY A 194 0.52 0.51 -2.80
N VAL A 195 1.27 0.44 -1.71
CA VAL A 195 0.79 -0.15 -0.44
C VAL A 195 -0.50 0.50 0.04
N HIS A 196 -0.59 1.81 0.02
CA HIS A 196 -1.81 2.51 0.45
C HIS A 196 -2.86 2.57 -0.66
N SER A 197 -2.45 2.74 -1.92
CA SER A 197 -3.39 2.91 -3.04
C SER A 197 -4.15 1.64 -3.40
N THR A 198 -3.54 0.45 -3.25
CA THR A 198 -4.14 -0.84 -3.64
C THR A 198 -5.47 -1.13 -2.93
N ALA A 199 -5.62 -0.67 -1.68
CA ALA A 199 -6.84 -0.84 -0.90
C ALA A 199 -7.98 0.11 -1.31
N HIS A 200 -7.67 1.20 -2.00
CA HIS A 200 -8.57 2.34 -2.19
C HIS A 200 -8.95 2.60 -3.65
N GLY A 201 -8.77 1.66 -4.54
CA GLY A 201 -9.18 1.80 -5.94
C GLY A 201 -8.57 0.76 -6.86
N VAL A 202 -8.93 0.84 -8.13
CA VAL A 202 -8.43 -0.06 -9.17
C VAL A 202 -6.98 0.27 -9.50
N VAL A 203 -6.15 -0.76 -9.50
CA VAL A 203 -4.75 -0.67 -9.93
C VAL A 203 -4.60 -1.31 -11.30
N ASP A 204 -3.85 -0.64 -12.18
CA ASP A 204 -3.41 -1.16 -13.46
C ASP A 204 -1.95 -0.70 -13.65
N ILE A 205 -1.01 -1.64 -13.47
CA ILE A 205 0.42 -1.30 -13.46
C ILE A 205 0.93 -0.86 -14.81
N GLU A 206 0.35 -1.36 -15.92
CA GLU A 206 0.69 -0.93 -17.27
C GLU A 206 0.20 0.50 -17.53
N ALA A 207 -1.04 0.80 -17.14
CA ALA A 207 -1.60 2.15 -17.25
C ALA A 207 -0.82 3.18 -16.41
N LEU A 208 -0.29 2.77 -15.26
CA LEU A 208 0.59 3.61 -14.43
C LEU A 208 1.99 3.78 -15.03
N GLY A 209 2.42 2.90 -15.94
CA GLY A 209 3.79 2.85 -16.43
C GLY A 209 4.78 2.40 -15.36
N ALA A 210 4.37 1.54 -14.45
CA ALA A 210 5.24 1.04 -13.38
C ALA A 210 6.09 -0.13 -13.89
N ASP A 211 7.42 -0.03 -13.76
CA ASP A 211 8.33 -1.15 -13.98
C ASP A 211 8.32 -2.09 -12.77
N PHE A 212 8.19 -1.52 -11.57
CA PHE A 212 7.96 -2.23 -10.32
C PHE A 212 6.78 -1.62 -9.59
N TYR A 213 5.88 -2.48 -9.13
CA TYR A 213 4.77 -2.11 -8.25
C TYR A 213 4.85 -2.94 -6.97
N VAL A 214 4.81 -2.32 -5.82
CA VAL A 214 4.93 -3.04 -4.54
C VAL A 214 3.75 -2.75 -3.64
N THR A 215 3.25 -3.79 -2.95
CA THR A 215 2.15 -3.70 -2.00
C THR A 215 2.30 -4.70 -0.86
N SER A 216 1.44 -4.62 0.15
CA SER A 216 1.41 -5.57 1.28
C SER A 216 -0.04 -5.95 1.60
N ALA A 217 -0.30 -7.26 1.65
CA ALA A 217 -1.65 -7.79 1.70
C ALA A 217 -2.44 -7.37 2.94
N TYR A 218 -1.78 -7.13 4.08
CA TYR A 218 -2.46 -6.66 5.30
C TYR A 218 -3.08 -5.26 5.18
N LYS A 219 -2.86 -4.55 4.06
CA LYS A 219 -3.53 -3.27 3.76
C LYS A 219 -4.81 -3.45 2.96
N TRP A 220 -5.01 -4.63 2.38
CA TRP A 220 -6.17 -4.99 1.57
C TRP A 220 -6.72 -6.36 2.02
N ASP A 221 -7.06 -6.43 3.33
CA ASP A 221 -7.78 -7.52 4.03
C ASP A 221 -7.01 -8.84 4.18
N GLY A 222 -5.79 -8.91 3.68
CA GLY A 222 -4.97 -10.11 3.68
C GLY A 222 -4.04 -10.25 4.88
N PRO A 223 -3.21 -11.30 4.88
CA PRO A 223 -2.18 -11.53 5.89
C PRO A 223 -0.94 -10.66 5.66
N HIS A 224 0.03 -10.73 6.60
CA HIS A 224 1.33 -10.06 6.45
C HIS A 224 2.19 -10.76 5.39
N VAL A 225 1.93 -10.43 4.13
CA VAL A 225 2.69 -10.82 2.94
C VAL A 225 2.91 -9.59 2.09
N GLY A 226 4.16 -9.37 1.67
CA GLY A 226 4.51 -8.37 0.68
C GLY A 226 4.43 -8.97 -0.72
N CYS A 227 4.01 -8.17 -1.69
CA CYS A 227 3.96 -8.53 -3.09
C CYS A 227 4.68 -7.44 -3.90
N LEU A 228 5.67 -7.83 -4.69
CA LEU A 228 6.29 -6.97 -5.69
C LEU A 228 5.99 -7.55 -7.07
N ILE A 229 5.57 -6.70 -7.98
CA ILE A 229 5.20 -7.09 -9.34
C ILE A 229 6.06 -6.31 -10.32
N ALA A 230 6.68 -7.05 -11.25
CA ALA A 230 7.43 -6.51 -12.38
C ALA A 230 7.26 -7.45 -13.58
N SER A 231 7.70 -7.03 -14.77
CA SER A 231 7.70 -8.00 -15.88
C SER A 231 8.73 -9.11 -15.64
N PRO A 232 8.45 -10.36 -16.04
CA PRO A 232 9.42 -11.45 -15.95
C PRO A 232 10.74 -11.11 -16.66
N GLU A 233 10.67 -10.46 -17.81
CA GLU A 233 11.82 -10.04 -18.61
C GLU A 233 12.72 -9.06 -17.84
N LEU A 234 12.13 -8.09 -17.11
CA LEU A 234 12.89 -7.18 -16.26
C LEU A 234 13.54 -7.92 -15.09
N LEU A 235 12.80 -8.81 -14.41
CA LEU A 235 13.33 -9.62 -13.32
C LEU A 235 14.51 -10.50 -13.76
N GLU A 236 14.49 -11.03 -14.99
CA GLU A 236 15.59 -11.84 -15.53
C GLU A 236 16.90 -11.05 -15.67
N THR A 237 16.83 -9.72 -15.86
CA THR A 237 18.02 -8.86 -15.96
C THR A 237 18.70 -8.60 -14.61
N LEU A 238 18.03 -8.90 -13.49
CA LEU A 238 18.51 -8.54 -12.15
C LEU A 238 19.20 -9.72 -11.48
N HIS A 239 20.31 -9.43 -10.83
CA HIS A 239 20.99 -10.38 -9.95
C HIS A 239 20.38 -10.37 -8.54
N SER A 240 20.17 -11.55 -7.97
CA SER A 240 19.71 -11.71 -6.59
C SER A 240 20.79 -12.35 -5.73
N HIS A 241 21.08 -11.73 -4.59
CA HIS A 241 21.91 -12.35 -3.54
C HIS A 241 21.12 -13.46 -2.85
N LYS A 242 21.28 -14.69 -3.32
CA LYS A 242 20.55 -15.84 -2.83
C LYS A 242 21.49 -16.97 -2.42
N LEU A 243 20.94 -17.97 -1.72
CA LEU A 243 21.70 -19.19 -1.43
C LEU A 243 22.05 -19.93 -2.73
N ALA A 244 23.21 -20.58 -2.76
CA ALA A 244 23.66 -21.32 -3.95
C ALA A 244 22.67 -22.40 -4.39
N SER A 245 21.92 -22.97 -3.46
CA SER A 245 20.91 -24.01 -3.71
C SER A 245 19.51 -23.50 -4.00
N SER A 246 19.26 -22.17 -3.89
CA SER A 246 17.95 -21.59 -4.21
C SER A 246 17.70 -21.57 -5.71
N ALA A 247 16.43 -21.52 -6.11
CA ALA A 247 15.99 -21.46 -7.50
C ALA A 247 16.72 -20.35 -8.28
N ASN A 248 16.96 -20.57 -9.57
CA ASN A 248 17.55 -19.57 -10.46
C ASN A 248 16.49 -18.83 -11.27
N ASP A 249 15.32 -19.44 -11.44
CA ASP A 249 14.24 -18.90 -12.24
C ASP A 249 13.52 -17.76 -11.51
N VAL A 250 12.94 -16.84 -12.25
CA VAL A 250 12.07 -15.81 -11.72
C VAL A 250 10.64 -16.35 -11.56
N PRO A 251 9.89 -15.89 -10.56
CA PRO A 251 10.25 -14.92 -9.53
C PRO A 251 11.00 -15.53 -8.33
N ASP A 252 11.13 -16.87 -8.26
CA ASP A 252 11.60 -17.62 -7.08
C ASP A 252 12.99 -17.23 -6.63
N ARG A 253 13.89 -16.77 -7.54
CA ARG A 253 15.24 -16.29 -7.18
C ARG A 253 15.25 -15.11 -6.21
N PHE A 254 14.14 -14.35 -6.13
CA PHE A 254 13.99 -13.21 -5.22
C PHE A 254 13.26 -13.57 -3.93
N GLU A 255 12.76 -14.78 -3.78
CA GLU A 255 12.05 -15.26 -2.59
C GLU A 255 13.03 -16.02 -1.68
N TRP A 256 13.54 -15.33 -0.65
CA TRP A 256 14.61 -15.86 0.19
C TRP A 256 14.06 -16.61 1.40
N GLY A 257 14.49 -17.86 1.55
CA GLY A 257 14.10 -18.74 2.66
C GLY A 257 12.70 -19.33 2.46
N THR A 258 12.36 -20.29 3.31
CA THR A 258 11.04 -20.95 3.28
C THR A 258 9.93 -19.97 3.62
N PRO A 259 8.95 -19.75 2.73
CA PRO A 259 7.89 -18.79 2.96
C PRO A 259 6.77 -19.34 3.85
N SER A 260 5.86 -18.46 4.25
CA SER A 260 4.64 -18.82 4.97
C SER A 260 3.54 -19.27 3.99
N PHE A 261 3.62 -20.48 3.45
CA PHE A 261 2.68 -21.00 2.44
C PHE A 261 1.20 -20.86 2.85
N HIS A 262 0.89 -21.08 4.14
CA HIS A 262 -0.46 -20.88 4.67
C HIS A 262 -0.96 -19.43 4.51
N ASN A 263 -0.07 -18.44 4.56
CA ASN A 263 -0.43 -17.05 4.30
C ASN A 263 -0.70 -16.80 2.81
N PHE A 264 -0.12 -17.59 1.91
CA PHE A 264 -0.40 -17.47 0.48
C PHE A 264 -1.84 -17.86 0.15
N ALA A 265 -2.38 -18.89 0.80
CA ALA A 265 -3.81 -19.20 0.74
C ALA A 265 -4.68 -18.00 1.21
N GLY A 266 -4.23 -17.31 2.27
CA GLY A 266 -4.88 -16.08 2.74
C GLY A 266 -4.79 -14.91 1.76
N VAL A 267 -3.67 -14.78 1.02
CA VAL A 267 -3.52 -13.75 -0.04
C VAL A 267 -4.53 -13.98 -1.16
N ALA A 268 -4.64 -15.21 -1.66
CA ALA A 268 -5.60 -15.55 -2.71
C ALA A 268 -7.04 -15.29 -2.24
N ALA A 269 -7.38 -15.70 -1.01
CA ALA A 269 -8.70 -15.48 -0.42
C ALA A 269 -9.03 -13.98 -0.23
N ALA A 270 -8.03 -13.14 0.11
CA ALA A 270 -8.22 -11.69 0.23
C ALA A 270 -8.56 -11.05 -1.12
N VAL A 271 -7.86 -11.42 -2.19
CA VAL A 271 -8.16 -10.93 -3.54
C VAL A 271 -9.54 -11.40 -4.01
N ASP A 272 -9.90 -12.67 -3.74
CA ASP A 272 -11.24 -13.18 -4.05
C ASP A 272 -12.34 -12.46 -3.25
N HIS A 273 -12.06 -12.09 -1.99
CA HIS A 273 -12.96 -11.27 -1.19
C HIS A 273 -13.13 -9.87 -1.80
N LEU A 274 -12.03 -9.19 -2.18
CA LEU A 274 -12.10 -7.89 -2.86
C LEU A 274 -12.88 -7.97 -4.17
N ALA A 275 -12.75 -9.05 -4.92
CA ALA A 275 -13.53 -9.29 -6.15
C ALA A 275 -15.03 -9.51 -5.91
N ALA A 276 -15.44 -9.75 -4.66
CA ALA A 276 -16.83 -10.01 -4.23
C ALA A 276 -17.41 -8.90 -3.34
N LEU A 277 -16.80 -7.73 -3.27
CA LEU A 277 -17.32 -6.61 -2.47
C LEU A 277 -18.65 -6.09 -3.02
N ASP A 278 -18.85 -6.10 -4.33
CA ASP A 278 -20.13 -5.74 -4.98
C ASP A 278 -20.80 -6.98 -5.56
N ASP A 279 -22.03 -7.26 -5.12
CA ASP A 279 -22.85 -8.39 -5.63
C ASP A 279 -23.17 -8.29 -7.12
N ALA A 280 -23.05 -7.10 -7.73
CA ALA A 280 -23.21 -6.90 -9.16
C ALA A 280 -21.97 -7.31 -9.98
N ALA A 281 -20.84 -7.59 -9.34
CA ALA A 281 -19.60 -7.94 -10.02
C ALA A 281 -19.70 -9.36 -10.63
N THR A 282 -19.46 -9.46 -11.93
CA THR A 282 -19.52 -10.70 -12.72
C THR A 282 -18.32 -10.82 -13.66
N GLY A 283 -18.08 -12.00 -14.22
CA GLY A 283 -17.00 -12.27 -15.16
C GLY A 283 -15.75 -12.86 -14.52
N THR A 284 -14.58 -12.60 -15.10
CA THR A 284 -13.28 -13.02 -14.60
C THR A 284 -12.98 -12.37 -13.24
N ARG A 285 -11.97 -12.87 -12.51
CA ARG A 285 -11.55 -12.24 -11.25
C ARG A 285 -11.18 -10.77 -11.46
N ARG A 286 -10.44 -10.44 -12.52
CA ARG A 286 -10.07 -9.06 -12.84
C ARG A 286 -11.28 -8.16 -13.09
N GLU A 287 -12.25 -8.59 -13.88
CA GLU A 287 -13.46 -7.81 -14.14
C GLU A 287 -14.27 -7.56 -12.87
N ARG A 288 -14.39 -8.58 -12.01
CA ARG A 288 -15.03 -8.45 -10.70
C ARG A 288 -14.28 -7.49 -9.77
N LEU A 289 -12.95 -7.54 -9.74
CA LEU A 289 -12.11 -6.60 -8.97
C LEU A 289 -12.35 -5.16 -9.42
N VAL A 290 -12.36 -4.91 -10.73
CA VAL A 290 -12.61 -3.56 -11.25
C VAL A 290 -13.99 -3.04 -10.80
N THR A 291 -15.03 -3.85 -10.94
CA THR A 291 -16.40 -3.48 -10.54
C THR A 291 -16.49 -3.21 -9.04
N SER A 292 -15.97 -4.12 -8.23
CA SER A 292 -16.04 -4.08 -6.77
C SER A 292 -15.20 -2.92 -6.18
N LEU A 293 -13.97 -2.73 -6.65
CA LEU A 293 -13.10 -1.68 -6.14
C LEU A 293 -13.59 -0.28 -6.53
N LEU A 294 -14.17 -0.09 -7.72
CA LEU A 294 -14.83 1.17 -8.09
C LEU A 294 -16.07 1.45 -7.21
N ALA A 295 -16.82 0.43 -6.83
CA ALA A 295 -17.96 0.61 -5.92
C ALA A 295 -17.49 0.94 -4.49
N ALA A 296 -16.47 0.26 -4.00
CA ALA A 296 -15.84 0.53 -2.71
C ALA A 296 -15.28 1.95 -2.62
N GLU A 297 -14.50 2.38 -3.63
CA GLU A 297 -13.94 3.74 -3.69
C GLU A 297 -15.04 4.82 -3.65
N ARG A 298 -16.12 4.63 -4.41
CA ARG A 298 -17.27 5.57 -4.38
C ARG A 298 -17.91 5.64 -2.99
N HIS A 299 -18.05 4.50 -2.32
CA HIS A 299 -18.57 4.42 -0.96
C HIS A 299 -17.67 5.14 0.04
N GLU A 300 -16.38 4.80 0.06
CA GLU A 300 -15.39 5.44 0.92
C GLU A 300 -15.35 6.97 0.73
N MET A 301 -15.33 7.44 -0.52
CA MET A 301 -15.27 8.86 -0.83
C MET A 301 -16.56 9.61 -0.48
N ALA A 302 -17.72 8.93 -0.47
CA ALA A 302 -18.96 9.53 0.01
C ALA A 302 -18.92 9.79 1.53
N LEU A 303 -18.47 8.82 2.31
CA LEU A 303 -18.25 8.95 3.75
C LEU A 303 -17.16 9.99 4.06
N PHE A 304 -16.05 9.94 3.30
CA PHE A 304 -14.93 10.85 3.46
C PHE A 304 -15.30 12.30 3.28
N LYS A 305 -16.11 12.64 2.26
CA LYS A 305 -16.59 14.00 2.02
C LYS A 305 -17.33 14.56 3.23
N ARG A 306 -18.17 13.74 3.87
CA ARG A 306 -18.91 14.13 5.08
C ARG A 306 -17.95 14.35 6.27
N LEU A 307 -17.03 13.40 6.48
CA LEU A 307 -16.00 13.48 7.52
C LEU A 307 -15.13 14.73 7.34
N LEU A 308 -14.63 14.97 6.14
CA LEU A 308 -13.75 16.10 5.84
C LEU A 308 -14.45 17.43 6.05
N ALA A 309 -15.68 17.59 5.54
CA ALA A 309 -16.45 18.81 5.69
C ALA A 309 -16.72 19.16 7.17
N ALA A 310 -16.99 18.15 8.01
CA ALA A 310 -17.20 18.38 9.44
C ALA A 310 -15.90 18.77 10.17
N LEU A 311 -14.77 18.18 9.81
CA LEU A 311 -13.47 18.56 10.36
C LEU A 311 -13.04 19.98 9.90
N GLU A 312 -13.33 20.34 8.66
CA GLU A 312 -13.05 21.68 8.13
C GLU A 312 -13.91 22.78 8.81
N ALA A 313 -15.11 22.41 9.26
CA ALA A 313 -16.01 23.32 9.97
C ALA A 313 -15.64 23.56 11.45
N ASP A 314 -14.80 22.69 12.06
CA ASP A 314 -14.34 22.87 13.43
C ASP A 314 -13.09 23.77 13.47
N PRO A 315 -13.18 24.99 14.03
CA PRO A 315 -12.06 25.94 14.05
C PRO A 315 -10.87 25.46 14.91
N ARG A 316 -11.03 24.41 15.72
CA ARG A 316 -9.94 23.82 16.51
C ARG A 316 -9.11 22.84 15.70
N VAL A 317 -9.65 22.36 14.57
CA VAL A 317 -8.99 21.33 13.74
C VAL A 317 -8.06 22.00 12.74
N ILE A 318 -6.83 21.51 12.68
CA ILE A 318 -5.82 21.88 11.70
C ILE A 318 -5.61 20.68 10.78
N LEU A 319 -6.04 20.77 9.52
CA LEU A 319 -5.90 19.74 8.52
C LEU A 319 -4.61 19.91 7.71
N TYR A 320 -3.93 18.79 7.45
CA TYR A 320 -2.77 18.70 6.57
C TYR A 320 -3.15 17.97 5.28
N GLY A 321 -2.82 18.58 4.14
CA GLY A 321 -3.15 18.05 2.81
C GLY A 321 -4.58 18.35 2.37
N LYS A 322 -4.69 18.98 1.19
CA LYS A 322 -5.96 19.38 0.54
C LYS A 322 -6.00 18.96 -0.93
N ALA A 323 -5.25 17.92 -1.28
CA ALA A 323 -5.17 17.44 -2.64
C ALA A 323 -6.57 17.10 -3.19
N ALA A 324 -6.82 17.47 -4.45
CA ALA A 324 -8.09 17.18 -5.13
C ALA A 324 -8.27 15.68 -5.37
N HIS A 325 -7.19 15.00 -5.75
CA HIS A 325 -7.16 13.55 -5.91
C HIS A 325 -6.52 12.90 -4.69
N ARG A 326 -7.31 12.14 -3.94
CA ARG A 326 -6.86 11.53 -2.69
C ARG A 326 -7.67 10.29 -2.29
N THR A 327 -7.11 9.50 -1.39
CA THR A 327 -7.80 8.42 -0.69
C THR A 327 -8.61 8.98 0.49
N ALA A 328 -9.45 8.15 1.09
CA ALA A 328 -10.27 8.49 2.25
C ALA A 328 -9.46 8.56 3.57
N THR A 329 -8.37 9.36 3.55
CA THR A 329 -7.42 9.52 4.66
C THR A 329 -7.29 10.99 5.03
N VAL A 330 -7.37 11.32 6.34
CA VAL A 330 -7.09 12.65 6.88
C VAL A 330 -5.91 12.60 7.83
N TYR A 331 -5.16 13.73 7.86
CA TYR A 331 -4.06 13.96 8.78
C TYR A 331 -4.31 15.31 9.45
N PHE A 332 -4.50 15.32 10.78
CA PHE A 332 -5.01 16.51 11.47
C PHE A 332 -4.47 16.67 12.88
N ARG A 333 -4.58 17.87 13.42
CA ARG A 333 -4.40 18.21 14.82
C ARG A 333 -5.65 18.86 15.39
N VAL A 334 -5.81 18.78 16.71
CA VAL A 334 -6.82 19.53 17.46
C VAL A 334 -6.11 20.51 18.38
N SER A 335 -6.45 21.81 18.28
CA SER A 335 -5.84 22.86 19.08
C SER A 335 -6.06 22.61 20.58
N GLY A 336 -5.00 22.74 21.36
CA GLY A 336 -5.02 22.49 22.80
C GLY A 336 -4.69 21.04 23.21
N PHE A 337 -4.59 20.11 22.27
CA PHE A 337 -4.27 18.70 22.52
C PHE A 337 -3.00 18.29 21.77
N SER A 338 -2.19 17.42 22.38
CA SER A 338 -1.17 16.70 21.63
C SER A 338 -1.83 15.65 20.73
N PRO A 339 -1.19 15.23 19.60
CA PRO A 339 -1.71 14.14 18.78
C PRO A 339 -1.93 12.82 19.56
N ASP A 340 -1.04 12.54 20.51
CA ASP A 340 -1.15 11.35 21.38
C ASP A 340 -2.33 11.45 22.34
N ASP A 341 -2.64 12.64 22.89
CA ASP A 341 -3.79 12.81 23.76
C ASP A 341 -5.09 12.62 22.97
N VAL A 342 -5.19 13.21 21.77
CA VAL A 342 -6.35 12.98 20.88
C VAL A 342 -6.53 11.50 20.61
N SER A 343 -5.45 10.77 20.28
CA SER A 343 -5.53 9.34 20.00
C SER A 343 -5.95 8.51 21.23
N ARG A 344 -5.51 8.90 22.45
CA ARG A 344 -5.93 8.23 23.70
C ARG A 344 -7.42 8.47 24.01
N GLU A 345 -7.89 9.70 23.83
CA GLU A 345 -9.30 10.06 24.10
C GLU A 345 -10.25 9.36 23.11
N LEU A 346 -9.83 9.21 21.84
CA LEU A 346 -10.59 8.45 20.86
C LEU A 346 -10.58 6.94 21.19
N ALA A 347 -9.42 6.40 21.57
CA ALA A 347 -9.29 5.00 21.96
C ALA A 347 -10.13 4.66 23.20
N ALA A 348 -10.27 5.60 24.16
CA ALA A 348 -11.15 5.44 25.33
C ALA A 348 -12.65 5.33 24.95
N GLN A 349 -13.02 5.71 23.73
CA GLN A 349 -14.35 5.60 23.14
C GLN A 349 -14.45 4.49 22.08
N ASP A 350 -13.52 3.52 22.09
CA ASP A 350 -13.44 2.41 21.12
C ASP A 350 -13.30 2.90 19.66
N ILE A 351 -12.54 3.98 19.42
CA ILE A 351 -12.25 4.53 18.10
C ILE A 351 -10.75 4.45 17.83
N ASN A 352 -10.35 3.63 16.86
CA ASN A 352 -8.96 3.40 16.48
C ASN A 352 -8.49 4.44 15.47
N VAL A 353 -7.47 5.20 15.84
CA VAL A 353 -6.69 6.10 14.97
C VAL A 353 -5.21 6.01 15.33
N TRP A 354 -4.34 6.51 14.48
CA TRP A 354 -2.90 6.57 14.78
C TRP A 354 -2.43 8.01 14.96
N SER A 355 -1.63 8.27 16.01
CA SER A 355 -0.83 9.49 16.17
C SER A 355 0.59 9.30 15.66
N GLY A 356 1.32 10.41 15.45
CA GLY A 356 2.72 10.41 15.08
C GLY A 356 3.00 10.51 13.58
N HIS A 357 4.25 10.29 13.18
CA HIS A 357 4.69 10.44 11.78
C HIS A 357 4.25 9.30 10.85
N ASN A 358 3.78 8.18 11.37
CA ASN A 358 3.28 7.04 10.58
C ASN A 358 4.25 6.61 9.46
N TYR A 359 5.57 6.65 9.72
CA TYR A 359 6.65 6.43 8.75
C TYR A 359 6.65 7.38 7.54
N ALA A 360 5.83 8.43 7.51
CA ALA A 360 5.91 9.53 6.55
C ALA A 360 6.94 10.57 7.02
N TRP A 361 8.18 10.10 7.16
CA TRP A 361 9.28 10.83 7.82
C TRP A 361 9.58 12.16 7.13
N GLU A 362 9.65 12.15 5.80
CA GLU A 362 9.96 13.33 5.01
C GLU A 362 8.75 14.28 4.91
N VAL A 363 7.52 13.75 4.80
CA VAL A 363 6.29 14.56 4.82
C VAL A 363 6.20 15.38 6.09
N THR A 364 6.37 14.74 7.26
CA THR A 364 6.25 15.41 8.56
C THR A 364 7.38 16.42 8.82
N ALA A 365 8.57 16.18 8.24
CA ALA A 365 9.66 17.14 8.23
C ALA A 365 9.33 18.37 7.37
N ALA A 366 8.86 18.15 6.13
CA ALA A 366 8.50 19.20 5.21
C ALA A 366 7.37 20.10 5.76
N LEU A 367 6.39 19.50 6.44
CA LEU A 367 5.31 20.19 7.12
C LEU A 367 5.76 20.90 8.42
N GLY A 368 7.01 20.69 8.89
CA GLY A 368 7.53 21.29 10.12
C GLY A 368 6.89 20.78 11.42
N ILE A 369 6.28 19.58 11.37
CA ILE A 369 5.52 19.03 12.51
C ILE A 369 6.16 17.78 13.13
N ARG A 370 7.23 17.22 12.53
CA ARG A 370 7.84 15.97 12.95
C ARG A 370 8.26 15.98 14.42
N ASP A 371 8.96 17.04 14.82
CA ASP A 371 9.55 17.14 16.16
C ASP A 371 8.56 17.65 17.22
N THR A 372 7.31 17.94 16.83
CA THR A 372 6.23 18.38 17.71
C THR A 372 5.09 17.35 17.84
N GLY A 373 5.42 16.04 17.67
CA GLY A 373 4.47 14.93 17.79
C GLY A 373 3.70 14.60 16.50
N SER A 374 4.03 15.26 15.38
CA SER A 374 3.38 15.05 14.09
C SER A 374 1.86 15.33 14.14
N ALA A 375 0.97 14.41 13.72
CA ALA A 375 -0.48 14.62 13.74
C ALA A 375 -1.23 13.30 13.94
N VAL A 376 -2.53 13.34 14.05
CA VAL A 376 -3.42 12.19 14.08
C VAL A 376 -3.81 11.82 12.65
N ARG A 377 -3.77 10.54 12.33
CA ARG A 377 -4.24 9.98 11.06
C ARG A 377 -5.49 9.17 11.28
N ALA A 378 -6.57 9.51 10.56
CA ALA A 378 -7.76 8.68 10.43
C ALA A 378 -7.95 8.30 8.96
N SER A 379 -8.26 7.04 8.69
CA SER A 379 -8.44 6.49 7.34
C SER A 379 -9.60 5.53 7.32
N LEU A 380 -10.58 5.80 6.47
CA LEU A 380 -11.69 4.91 6.18
C LEU A 380 -11.23 3.70 5.38
N ALA A 381 -12.01 2.64 5.42
CA ALA A 381 -11.89 1.48 4.55
C ALA A 381 -13.28 1.15 3.97
N HIS A 382 -13.34 0.29 2.98
CA HIS A 382 -14.59 -0.09 2.30
C HIS A 382 -15.69 -0.66 3.23
N TYR A 383 -15.31 -1.17 4.41
CA TYR A 383 -16.25 -1.62 5.44
C TYR A 383 -16.66 -0.51 6.42
N SER A 384 -16.14 0.70 6.35
CA SER A 384 -16.57 1.82 7.17
C SER A 384 -18.00 2.23 6.82
N ASN A 385 -18.78 2.73 7.81
CA ASN A 385 -20.15 3.14 7.60
C ASN A 385 -20.44 4.54 8.19
N ASP A 386 -21.69 4.99 8.07
CA ASP A 386 -22.11 6.30 8.58
C ASP A 386 -21.98 6.41 10.10
N ASP A 387 -22.27 5.35 10.86
CA ASP A 387 -22.15 5.33 12.32
C ASP A 387 -20.69 5.49 12.77
N ASP A 388 -19.74 4.85 12.07
CA ASP A 388 -18.31 5.01 12.35
C ASP A 388 -17.88 6.48 12.22
N VAL A 389 -18.36 7.15 11.18
CA VAL A 389 -18.07 8.58 10.95
C VAL A 389 -18.74 9.47 11.99
N ASP A 390 -20.01 9.20 12.34
CA ASP A 390 -20.76 9.98 13.35
C ASP A 390 -20.13 9.86 14.72
N ARG A 391 -19.76 8.67 15.15
CA ARG A 391 -19.08 8.43 16.42
C ARG A 391 -17.72 9.14 16.48
N PHE A 392 -16.92 9.03 15.42
CA PHE A 392 -15.63 9.72 15.34
C PHE A 392 -15.79 11.23 15.45
N LEU A 393 -16.70 11.82 14.68
CA LEU A 393 -16.94 13.29 14.70
C LEU A 393 -17.45 13.76 16.07
N ALA A 394 -18.37 13.01 16.70
CA ALA A 394 -18.86 13.34 18.05
C ALA A 394 -17.71 13.27 19.08
N ALA A 395 -16.83 12.27 18.98
CA ALA A 395 -15.68 12.14 19.88
C ALA A 395 -14.66 13.29 19.68
N VAL A 396 -14.37 13.68 18.44
CA VAL A 396 -13.49 14.85 18.17
C VAL A 396 -14.12 16.16 18.69
N GLN A 397 -15.44 16.32 18.56
CA GLN A 397 -16.14 17.49 19.08
C GLN A 397 -16.15 17.57 20.61
N SER A 398 -16.07 16.43 21.30
CA SER A 398 -16.06 16.37 22.76
C SER A 398 -14.69 16.67 23.40
N LEU A 399 -13.60 16.72 22.61
CA LEU A 399 -12.29 17.17 23.06
C LEU A 399 -12.33 18.69 23.35
#